data_50cea76ee6dbf39670485f1e9d884d0f
#
_entry.id   50cea76ee6dbf39670485f1e9d884d0f
#
_cell.length_a   1.000
_cell.length_b   1.000
_cell.length_c   1.000
_cell.angle_alpha   90.00
_cell.angle_beta   90.00
_cell.angle_gamma   90.00
#
_symmetry.space_group_name_H-M   'P 1'
#
loop_
_entity.id
_entity.type
_entity.pdbx_description
1 polymer ?
#
loop_
_entity_poly.entity_id
_entity_poly.type
_entity_poly.pdbx_seq_one_letter_code
_entity_poly.pdbx_strand_id
1 'polypeptide(L)'
;MRLRILGLLAIALPIAACHGHGYRDGDTTPGIKGSGSGASRTFPAADFTAVELRGSDDVDVRTGAAFSVRAQGPSDELDKLKIVREGDTLRIGRIDHDGLSWDDFGHHDGRKVKIYVTLPRLAEASIAGSGDMAIDKVDGAKFAGNLAGSGNLIVAALAVDAADLSIAGSGDMTVKGSAKQLGIDIAGSGSVDGSGLKAQGAKVSIAGSGDARADVTGPASVSVMGSGDVDLGSGAKCSTSKMGSGDVHCGS
;
A
#
# COMPACT_ATOMS: atom_id res chain seq x y z
N MET A 1 -35.88 -8.50 59.41
CA MET A 1 -34.94 -7.45 58.96
C MET A 1 -33.80 -8.14 58.24
N ARG A 2 -33.91 -8.26 56.91
CA ARG A 2 -32.92 -8.98 56.04
C ARG A 2 -32.17 -7.93 55.21
N LEU A 3 -30.90 -7.76 55.56
CA LEU A 3 -29.94 -6.83 54.89
C LEU A 3 -29.50 -7.45 53.57
N ARG A 4 -29.84 -6.84 52.43
CA ARG A 4 -29.36 -7.20 51.10
C ARG A 4 -28.08 -6.43 50.81
N ILE A 5 -26.98 -7.15 50.77
CA ILE A 5 -25.67 -6.66 50.32
C ILE A 5 -25.70 -6.58 48.79
N LEU A 6 -25.64 -5.36 48.23
CA LEU A 6 -25.42 -5.14 46.80
C LEU A 6 -23.93 -5.31 46.52
N GLY A 7 -23.59 -6.38 45.80
CA GLY A 7 -22.24 -6.60 45.30
C GLY A 7 -21.98 -5.70 44.07
N LEU A 8 -21.04 -4.74 44.19
CA LEU A 8 -20.51 -3.98 43.09
C LEU A 8 -19.61 -4.91 42.25
N LEU A 9 -20.05 -5.24 41.05
CA LEU A 9 -19.27 -5.95 40.07
C LEU A 9 -18.37 -4.93 39.33
N ALA A 10 -17.09 -4.85 39.71
CA ALA A 10 -16.10 -4.06 39.01
C ALA A 10 -15.72 -4.79 37.70
N ILE A 11 -16.19 -4.29 36.58
CA ILE A 11 -15.76 -4.74 35.25
C ILE A 11 -14.37 -4.13 35.00
N ALA A 12 -13.33 -4.94 35.19
CA ALA A 12 -11.99 -4.61 34.74
C ALA A 12 -11.93 -4.80 33.21
N LEU A 13 -11.91 -3.71 32.46
CA LEU A 13 -11.53 -3.75 31.03
C LEU A 13 -10.05 -4.12 30.95
N PRO A 14 -9.67 -5.14 30.17
CA PRO A 14 -8.26 -5.36 29.85
C PRO A 14 -7.80 -4.20 28.94
N ILE A 15 -6.91 -3.38 29.45
CA ILE A 15 -6.09 -2.47 28.64
C ILE A 15 -5.22 -3.41 27.79
N ALA A 16 -5.59 -3.56 26.52
CA ALA A 16 -4.70 -4.18 25.55
C ALA A 16 -3.47 -3.27 25.43
N ALA A 17 -2.44 -3.61 26.17
CA ALA A 17 -1.13 -3.04 25.98
C ALA A 17 -0.74 -3.33 24.53
N CYS A 18 -0.71 -2.30 23.68
CA CYS A 18 0.02 -2.33 22.42
C CYS A 18 1.45 -2.72 22.77
N HIS A 19 1.73 -4.03 22.70
CA HIS A 19 3.10 -4.49 22.62
C HIS A 19 3.60 -3.99 21.27
N GLY A 20 4.24 -2.83 21.28
CA GLY A 20 5.11 -2.43 20.20
C GLY A 20 6.08 -3.59 19.99
N HIS A 21 5.84 -4.39 18.95
CA HIS A 21 6.87 -5.23 18.40
C HIS A 21 7.94 -4.25 17.92
N GLY A 22 8.93 -4.02 18.78
CA GLY A 22 10.16 -3.36 18.37
C GLY A 22 10.63 -4.14 17.15
N TYR A 23 10.63 -3.48 16.03
CA TYR A 23 11.27 -3.94 14.81
C TYR A 23 12.73 -4.22 15.16
N ARG A 24 13.02 -5.48 15.46
CA ARG A 24 14.38 -6.01 15.33
C ARG A 24 14.51 -6.34 13.86
N ASP A 25 14.94 -5.36 13.07
CA ASP A 25 15.41 -5.55 11.71
C ASP A 25 16.69 -6.38 11.71
N GLY A 26 16.52 -7.65 11.99
CA GLY A 26 17.49 -8.67 11.69
C GLY A 26 16.85 -9.61 10.68
N ASP A 27 16.38 -9.09 9.54
CA ASP A 27 16.03 -9.95 8.40
C ASP A 27 17.32 -10.59 7.87
N THR A 28 17.66 -11.74 8.47
CA THR A 28 18.81 -12.56 8.11
C THR A 28 18.57 -13.41 6.86
N THR A 29 17.39 -13.28 6.23
CA THR A 29 17.06 -14.02 4.99
C THR A 29 18.04 -13.62 3.90
N PRO A 30 18.82 -14.55 3.32
CA PRO A 30 19.75 -14.22 2.24
C PRO A 30 18.99 -13.66 1.05
N GLY A 31 19.46 -12.53 0.50
CA GLY A 31 18.93 -11.97 -0.74
C GLY A 31 19.17 -12.90 -1.93
N ILE A 32 18.28 -12.87 -2.91
CA ILE A 32 18.48 -13.53 -4.20
C ILE A 32 19.67 -12.87 -4.88
N LYS A 33 20.68 -13.65 -5.23
CA LYS A 33 21.90 -13.14 -5.85
C LYS A 33 21.59 -12.65 -7.28
N GLY A 34 21.82 -11.36 -7.52
CA GLY A 34 21.71 -10.79 -8.85
C GLY A 34 22.86 -11.24 -9.76
N SER A 35 22.57 -11.34 -11.04
CA SER A 35 23.55 -11.59 -12.11
C SER A 35 23.57 -10.41 -13.09
N GLY A 36 24.72 -10.19 -13.74
CA GLY A 36 24.90 -9.07 -14.67
C GLY A 36 26.06 -8.18 -14.25
N SER A 37 26.37 -7.18 -15.06
CA SER A 37 27.46 -6.24 -14.87
C SER A 37 27.06 -4.83 -15.29
N GLY A 38 27.85 -3.82 -14.91
CA GLY A 38 27.56 -2.43 -15.23
C GLY A 38 26.26 -1.94 -14.59
N ALA A 39 25.43 -1.28 -15.38
CA ALA A 39 24.22 -0.59 -14.96
C ALA A 39 22.96 -1.49 -14.92
N SER A 40 23.08 -2.81 -14.92
CA SER A 40 21.93 -3.73 -14.88
C SER A 40 22.24 -4.99 -14.08
N ARG A 41 21.23 -5.45 -13.33
CA ARG A 41 21.24 -6.75 -12.63
C ARG A 41 19.91 -7.48 -12.91
N THR A 42 19.99 -8.81 -13.05
CA THR A 42 18.82 -9.70 -13.19
C THR A 42 18.78 -10.64 -12.00
N PHE A 43 17.60 -10.83 -11.43
CA PHE A 43 17.38 -11.66 -10.25
C PHE A 43 16.48 -12.84 -10.62
N PRO A 44 16.91 -14.11 -10.39
CA PRO A 44 16.11 -15.30 -10.70
C PRO A 44 15.03 -15.52 -9.63
N ALA A 45 13.97 -14.67 -9.65
CA ALA A 45 12.82 -14.79 -8.77
C ALA A 45 11.59 -15.24 -9.58
N ALA A 46 10.82 -16.16 -9.02
CA ALA A 46 9.60 -16.71 -9.59
C ALA A 46 8.61 -17.11 -8.49
N ASP A 47 7.39 -17.52 -8.87
CA ASP A 47 6.35 -18.05 -7.99
C ASP A 47 5.93 -17.05 -6.89
N PHE A 48 5.70 -15.78 -7.28
CA PHE A 48 5.14 -14.75 -6.42
C PHE A 48 3.92 -14.11 -7.08
N THR A 49 3.01 -13.61 -6.27
CA THR A 49 1.80 -12.89 -6.69
C THR A 49 1.67 -11.54 -5.99
N ALA A 50 2.60 -11.22 -5.09
CA ALA A 50 2.66 -9.95 -4.38
C ALA A 50 4.04 -9.31 -4.58
N VAL A 51 4.07 -7.97 -4.62
CA VAL A 51 5.30 -7.17 -4.71
C VAL A 51 5.31 -6.14 -3.59
N GLU A 52 6.35 -6.15 -2.77
CA GLU A 52 6.57 -5.20 -1.69
C GLU A 52 7.84 -4.40 -1.95
N LEU A 53 7.72 -3.07 -2.00
CA LEU A 53 8.84 -2.14 -2.05
C LEU A 53 9.09 -1.56 -0.66
N ARG A 54 10.32 -1.68 -0.16
CA ARG A 54 10.79 -1.02 1.05
C ARG A 54 11.90 -0.04 0.72
N GLY A 55 11.64 1.25 0.97
CA GLY A 55 12.62 2.31 0.75
C GLY A 55 12.19 3.34 -0.29
N SER A 56 13.16 3.86 -1.07
CA SER A 56 12.96 5.02 -1.95
C SER A 56 13.18 4.73 -3.44
N ASP A 57 13.42 3.48 -3.81
CA ASP A 57 13.61 3.08 -5.21
C ASP A 57 12.28 3.06 -5.97
N ASP A 58 12.33 2.99 -7.30
CA ASP A 58 11.14 2.97 -8.14
C ASP A 58 10.92 1.56 -8.74
N VAL A 59 9.67 1.10 -8.77
CA VAL A 59 9.29 -0.22 -9.32
C VAL A 59 8.28 -0.07 -10.44
N ASP A 60 8.54 -0.72 -11.57
CA ASP A 60 7.63 -0.86 -12.73
C ASP A 60 7.17 -2.32 -12.79
N VAL A 61 5.89 -2.57 -12.50
CA VAL A 61 5.31 -3.92 -12.49
C VAL A 61 4.46 -4.13 -13.73
N ARG A 62 4.72 -5.22 -14.44
CA ARG A 62 3.98 -5.58 -15.66
C ARG A 62 3.41 -6.98 -15.58
N THR A 63 2.17 -7.13 -15.98
CA THR A 63 1.55 -8.44 -16.12
C THR A 63 1.97 -9.08 -17.44
N GLY A 64 2.59 -10.28 -17.37
CA GLY A 64 3.10 -11.00 -18.54
C GLY A 64 3.23 -12.50 -18.28
N ALA A 65 3.47 -13.29 -19.33
CA ALA A 65 3.43 -14.76 -19.25
C ALA A 65 4.56 -15.40 -18.41
N ALA A 66 5.65 -14.68 -18.17
CA ALA A 66 6.83 -15.22 -17.49
C ALA A 66 7.29 -14.29 -16.36
N PHE A 67 7.93 -14.87 -15.34
CA PHE A 67 8.57 -14.10 -14.29
C PHE A 67 9.87 -13.48 -14.78
N SER A 68 10.08 -12.21 -14.47
CA SER A 68 11.34 -11.50 -14.71
C SER A 68 11.51 -10.40 -13.67
N VAL A 69 12.68 -10.34 -13.06
CA VAL A 69 13.04 -9.25 -12.13
C VAL A 69 14.38 -8.69 -12.58
N ARG A 70 14.40 -7.41 -12.95
CA ARG A 70 15.58 -6.71 -13.43
C ARG A 70 15.67 -5.32 -12.79
N ALA A 71 16.87 -4.96 -12.34
CA ALA A 71 17.15 -3.62 -11.83
C ALA A 71 18.11 -2.87 -12.74
N GLN A 72 17.95 -1.57 -12.86
CA GLN A 72 18.79 -0.66 -13.60
C GLN A 72 19.15 0.56 -12.74
N GLY A 73 20.41 0.95 -12.80
CA GLY A 73 20.93 2.09 -12.04
C GLY A 73 22.45 2.05 -11.95
N PRO A 74 23.05 2.95 -11.16
CA PRO A 74 24.48 2.91 -10.87
C PRO A 74 24.87 1.59 -10.23
N SER A 75 26.04 1.05 -10.59
CA SER A 75 26.49 -0.28 -10.15
C SER A 75 26.64 -0.38 -8.62
N ASP A 76 27.13 0.68 -7.99
CA ASP A 76 27.27 0.80 -6.55
C ASP A 76 25.93 0.78 -5.81
N GLU A 77 24.88 1.36 -6.40
CA GLU A 77 23.52 1.30 -5.86
C GLU A 77 22.85 -0.07 -6.11
N LEU A 78 23.12 -0.68 -7.28
CA LEU A 78 22.61 -2.02 -7.60
C LEU A 78 23.18 -3.10 -6.66
N ASP A 79 24.41 -2.93 -6.19
CA ASP A 79 25.07 -3.87 -5.28
C ASP A 79 24.53 -3.79 -3.83
N LYS A 80 23.78 -2.70 -3.50
CA LYS A 80 23.08 -2.53 -2.22
C LYS A 80 21.65 -3.10 -2.25
N LEU A 81 21.12 -3.50 -3.40
CA LEU A 81 19.79 -4.07 -3.48
C LEU A 81 19.69 -5.41 -2.75
N LYS A 82 18.64 -5.56 -1.96
CA LYS A 82 18.24 -6.81 -1.34
C LYS A 82 16.87 -7.21 -1.88
N ILE A 83 16.84 -8.25 -2.69
CA ILE A 83 15.60 -8.82 -3.23
C ILE A 83 15.42 -10.20 -2.61
N VAL A 84 14.27 -10.43 -1.97
CA VAL A 84 13.94 -11.67 -1.27
C VAL A 84 12.57 -12.14 -1.71
N ARG A 85 12.37 -13.46 -1.84
CA ARG A 85 11.03 -14.03 -1.94
C ARG A 85 10.65 -14.67 -0.60
N GLU A 86 9.59 -14.16 0.00
CA GLU A 86 9.00 -14.69 1.22
C GLU A 86 7.57 -15.16 0.95
N GLY A 87 7.36 -16.46 0.99
CA GLY A 87 6.08 -17.02 0.59
C GLY A 87 5.77 -16.69 -0.88
N ASP A 88 4.69 -16.00 -1.13
CA ASP A 88 4.24 -15.51 -2.43
C ASP A 88 4.54 -14.01 -2.68
N THR A 89 5.33 -13.38 -1.81
CA THR A 89 5.73 -11.97 -1.89
C THR A 89 7.17 -11.82 -2.36
N LEU A 90 7.37 -11.02 -3.41
CA LEU A 90 8.68 -10.50 -3.80
C LEU A 90 8.93 -9.20 -3.02
N ARG A 91 9.83 -9.25 -2.05
CA ARG A 91 10.25 -8.07 -1.29
C ARG A 91 11.48 -7.45 -1.93
N ILE A 92 11.41 -6.15 -2.19
CA ILE A 92 12.46 -5.34 -2.79
C ILE A 92 12.85 -4.27 -1.77
N GLY A 93 14.13 -4.23 -1.41
CA GLY A 93 14.66 -3.26 -0.46
C GLY A 93 16.16 -3.12 -0.62
N ARG A 94 16.81 -2.58 0.38
CA ARG A 94 18.27 -2.42 0.42
C ARG A 94 18.86 -3.17 1.60
N ILE A 95 20.13 -3.51 1.52
CA ILE A 95 20.89 -4.10 2.61
C ILE A 95 21.13 -2.98 3.63
N ASP A 96 20.59 -3.13 4.83
CA ASP A 96 20.90 -2.26 5.94
C ASP A 96 22.33 -2.57 6.40
N HIS A 97 23.21 -1.59 6.33
CA HIS A 97 24.49 -1.68 6.97
C HIS A 97 24.28 -1.39 8.47
N ASP A 98 24.35 -2.42 9.29
CA ASP A 98 24.36 -2.29 10.74
C ASP A 98 25.58 -1.47 11.17
N GLY A 99 25.39 -0.18 11.35
CA GLY A 99 26.39 0.74 11.87
C GLY A 99 25.94 2.17 11.62
N LEU A 100 25.62 2.91 12.69
CA LEU A 100 25.49 4.36 12.66
C LEU A 100 26.81 4.97 12.20
N SER A 101 27.06 5.06 10.93
CA SER A 101 28.10 5.89 10.36
C SER A 101 27.55 7.30 10.24
N TRP A 102 28.19 8.26 10.87
CA TRP A 102 27.88 9.68 10.74
C TRP A 102 28.02 10.15 9.28
N ASP A 103 28.67 9.39 8.40
CA ASP A 103 28.78 9.62 6.97
C ASP A 103 27.48 9.30 6.21
N ASP A 104 26.58 8.46 6.77
CA ASP A 104 25.27 8.13 6.16
C ASP A 104 24.29 9.32 6.20
N PHE A 105 24.50 10.32 7.05
CA PHE A 105 23.67 11.52 7.12
C PHE A 105 23.97 12.56 6.04
N GLY A 106 25.00 12.37 5.21
CA GLY A 106 25.51 13.44 4.34
C GLY A 106 25.47 13.18 2.83
N HIS A 107 25.35 11.96 2.33
CA HIS A 107 25.53 11.68 0.91
C HIS A 107 24.58 10.59 0.39
N HIS A 108 23.29 10.72 0.62
CA HIS A 108 22.33 10.09 -0.29
C HIS A 108 22.27 10.95 -1.54
N ASP A 109 23.07 10.60 -2.53
CA ASP A 109 23.11 11.24 -3.85
C ASP A 109 21.78 11.14 -4.62
N GLY A 110 20.69 10.72 -3.95
CA GLY A 110 19.34 10.64 -4.52
C GLY A 110 19.24 9.76 -5.77
N ARG A 111 20.28 8.94 -6.03
CA ARG A 111 20.36 8.08 -7.22
C ARG A 111 19.47 6.86 -7.02
N LYS A 112 18.24 6.98 -7.49
CA LYS A 112 17.27 5.89 -7.47
C LYS A 112 17.69 4.77 -8.42
N VAL A 113 17.41 3.55 -8.00
CA VAL A 113 17.41 2.37 -8.88
C VAL A 113 16.00 2.17 -9.39
N LYS A 114 15.87 1.81 -10.66
CA LYS A 114 14.59 1.41 -11.22
C LYS A 114 14.53 -0.10 -11.38
N ILE A 115 13.52 -0.71 -10.76
CA ILE A 115 13.30 -2.14 -10.76
C ILE A 115 12.12 -2.45 -11.67
N TYR A 116 12.31 -3.40 -12.58
CA TYR A 116 11.29 -3.91 -13.50
C TYR A 116 10.91 -5.31 -13.07
N VAL A 117 9.65 -5.50 -12.77
CA VAL A 117 9.08 -6.79 -12.35
C VAL A 117 8.04 -7.21 -13.39
N THR A 118 8.16 -8.43 -13.89
CA THR A 118 7.11 -9.06 -14.70
C THR A 118 6.65 -10.33 -14.01
N LEU A 119 5.33 -10.54 -13.95
CA LEU A 119 4.73 -11.72 -13.34
C LEU A 119 3.39 -12.05 -14.01
N PRO A 120 2.92 -13.32 -13.98
CA PRO A 120 1.67 -13.72 -14.63
C PRO A 120 0.41 -13.12 -14.00
N ARG A 121 0.44 -12.86 -12.69
CA ARG A 121 -0.69 -12.32 -11.93
C ARG A 121 -0.20 -11.57 -10.71
N LEU A 122 -0.76 -10.37 -10.51
CA LEU A 122 -0.54 -9.58 -9.31
C LEU A 122 -1.81 -9.57 -8.44
N ALA A 123 -1.68 -9.94 -7.17
CA ALA A 123 -2.76 -9.93 -6.19
C ALA A 123 -2.57 -8.84 -5.13
N GLU A 124 -1.32 -8.44 -4.88
CA GLU A 124 -1.00 -7.40 -3.89
C GLU A 124 0.20 -6.57 -4.32
N ALA A 125 0.13 -5.26 -4.04
CA ALA A 125 1.23 -4.33 -4.19
C ALA A 125 1.35 -3.48 -2.92
N SER A 126 2.53 -3.46 -2.32
CA SER A 126 2.79 -2.75 -1.07
C SER A 126 4.01 -1.85 -1.19
N ILE A 127 3.91 -0.63 -0.65
CA ILE A 127 5.03 0.31 -0.53
C ILE A 127 5.18 0.69 0.94
N ALA A 128 6.39 0.54 1.46
CA ALA A 128 6.80 1.02 2.77
C ALA A 128 7.99 1.97 2.60
N GLY A 129 7.73 3.28 2.53
CA GLY A 129 8.75 4.31 2.32
C GLY A 129 8.30 5.44 1.40
N SER A 130 9.23 5.95 0.57
CA SER A 130 9.01 7.09 -0.32
C SER A 130 9.28 6.77 -1.80
N GLY A 131 9.47 5.51 -2.13
CA GLY A 131 9.60 5.05 -3.51
C GLY A 131 8.25 4.99 -4.23
N ASP A 132 8.29 4.92 -5.56
CA ASP A 132 7.11 4.88 -6.39
C ASP A 132 6.93 3.51 -7.05
N MET A 133 5.66 3.06 -7.18
CA MET A 133 5.35 1.83 -7.91
C MET A 133 4.30 2.08 -8.97
N ALA A 134 4.63 1.74 -10.22
CA ALA A 134 3.72 1.80 -11.35
C ALA A 134 3.35 0.40 -11.82
N ILE A 135 2.06 0.12 -11.94
CA ILE A 135 1.50 -1.17 -12.35
C ILE A 135 0.69 -0.95 -13.62
N ASP A 136 1.02 -1.69 -14.68
CA ASP A 136 0.33 -1.58 -15.97
C ASP A 136 -1.08 -2.16 -15.92
N LYS A 137 -1.24 -3.36 -15.35
CA LYS A 137 -2.50 -4.08 -15.36
C LYS A 137 -2.63 -5.04 -14.18
N VAL A 138 -3.86 -5.12 -13.64
CA VAL A 138 -4.25 -6.11 -12.64
C VAL A 138 -5.59 -6.72 -13.03
N ASP A 139 -5.63 -8.05 -13.15
CA ASP A 139 -6.85 -8.82 -13.40
C ASP A 139 -7.02 -9.89 -12.32
N GLY A 140 -8.27 -10.19 -11.93
CA GLY A 140 -8.55 -11.33 -11.09
C GLY A 140 -9.68 -11.12 -10.09
N ALA A 141 -9.75 -11.98 -9.08
CA ALA A 141 -10.81 -11.90 -8.07
C ALA A 141 -10.55 -10.78 -7.06
N LYS A 142 -9.27 -10.57 -6.67
CA LYS A 142 -8.95 -9.60 -5.62
C LYS A 142 -7.62 -8.91 -5.91
N PHE A 143 -7.55 -7.62 -5.56
CA PHE A 143 -6.33 -6.84 -5.51
C PHE A 143 -6.25 -6.05 -4.19
N ALA A 144 -5.09 -6.05 -3.56
CA ALA A 144 -4.78 -5.21 -2.42
C ALA A 144 -3.64 -4.23 -2.76
N GLY A 145 -3.88 -2.93 -2.58
CA GLY A 145 -2.89 -1.88 -2.71
C GLY A 145 -2.62 -1.24 -1.35
N ASN A 146 -1.39 -1.34 -0.84
CA ASN A 146 -1.01 -0.82 0.47
C ASN A 146 0.11 0.21 0.34
N LEU A 147 -0.04 1.38 0.94
CA LEU A 147 0.97 2.44 0.95
C LEU A 147 1.20 2.94 2.37
N ALA A 148 2.38 2.69 2.90
CA ALA A 148 2.83 3.21 4.17
C ALA A 148 4.01 4.15 3.95
N GLY A 149 3.78 5.48 4.05
CA GLY A 149 4.81 6.51 3.83
C GLY A 149 4.35 7.64 2.93
N SER A 150 5.25 8.07 2.02
CA SER A 150 5.05 9.26 1.16
C SER A 150 5.30 8.98 -0.32
N GLY A 151 5.45 7.72 -0.72
CA GLY A 151 5.58 7.32 -2.12
C GLY A 151 4.25 7.32 -2.86
N ASN A 152 4.27 6.92 -4.14
CA ASN A 152 3.07 6.86 -4.96
C ASN A 152 2.82 5.46 -5.53
N LEU A 153 1.55 5.02 -5.55
CA LEU A 153 1.14 3.79 -6.20
C LEU A 153 0.20 4.11 -7.38
N ILE A 154 0.59 3.72 -8.58
CA ILE A 154 -0.20 3.95 -9.79
C ILE A 154 -0.61 2.60 -10.38
N VAL A 155 -1.93 2.37 -10.53
CA VAL A 155 -2.49 1.21 -11.23
C VAL A 155 -3.21 1.71 -12.49
N ALA A 156 -2.63 1.45 -13.66
CA ALA A 156 -3.14 1.99 -14.92
C ALA A 156 -4.41 1.30 -15.41
N ALA A 157 -4.57 -0.01 -15.14
CA ALA A 157 -5.76 -0.77 -15.51
C ALA A 157 -6.07 -1.86 -14.49
N LEU A 158 -7.17 -1.71 -13.76
CA LEU A 158 -7.68 -2.67 -12.79
C LEU A 158 -8.97 -3.33 -13.32
N ALA A 159 -9.07 -4.66 -13.23
CA ALA A 159 -10.29 -5.40 -13.53
C ALA A 159 -10.46 -6.55 -12.53
N VAL A 160 -11.11 -6.27 -11.38
CA VAL A 160 -11.22 -7.23 -10.27
C VAL A 160 -12.62 -7.29 -9.70
N ASP A 161 -12.93 -8.36 -8.94
CA ASP A 161 -14.18 -8.42 -8.17
C ASP A 161 -14.08 -7.55 -6.91
N ALA A 162 -12.95 -7.56 -6.22
CA ALA A 162 -12.73 -6.75 -5.03
C ALA A 162 -11.37 -6.03 -5.09
N ALA A 163 -11.37 -4.72 -4.79
CA ALA A 163 -10.17 -3.92 -4.63
C ALA A 163 -10.14 -3.33 -3.22
N ASP A 164 -9.06 -3.54 -2.49
CA ASP A 164 -8.81 -2.93 -1.18
C ASP A 164 -7.59 -2.01 -1.29
N LEU A 165 -7.78 -0.71 -1.04
CA LEU A 165 -6.75 0.33 -1.14
C LEU A 165 -6.54 0.97 0.23
N SER A 166 -5.33 0.91 0.76
CA SER A 166 -5.01 1.40 2.10
C SER A 166 -3.81 2.34 2.08
N ILE A 167 -3.96 3.53 2.67
CA ILE A 167 -2.90 4.51 2.85
C ILE A 167 -2.68 4.79 4.33
N ALA A 168 -1.44 4.68 4.79
CA ALA A 168 -0.99 5.14 6.09
C ALA A 168 0.16 6.14 5.89
N GLY A 169 -0.14 7.44 5.89
CA GLY A 169 0.86 8.50 5.65
C GLY A 169 0.35 9.62 4.75
N SER A 170 1.23 10.09 3.86
CA SER A 170 0.98 11.26 2.99
C SER A 170 1.21 10.97 1.50
N GLY A 171 1.44 9.73 1.14
CA GLY A 171 1.58 9.33 -0.25
C GLY A 171 0.24 9.15 -0.94
N ASP A 172 0.24 9.06 -2.27
CA ASP A 172 -0.97 9.05 -3.07
C ASP A 172 -1.12 7.75 -3.88
N MET A 173 -2.37 7.34 -4.10
CA MET A 173 -2.70 6.26 -5.02
C MET A 173 -3.54 6.78 -6.18
N THR A 174 -3.15 6.40 -7.41
CA THR A 174 -3.97 6.62 -8.61
C THR A 174 -4.38 5.28 -9.20
N VAL A 175 -5.67 5.01 -9.28
CA VAL A 175 -6.19 3.73 -9.76
C VAL A 175 -7.26 3.93 -10.83
N LYS A 176 -7.12 3.26 -11.97
CA LYS A 176 -8.08 3.31 -13.08
C LYS A 176 -8.59 1.91 -13.42
N GLY A 177 -9.85 1.80 -13.85
CA GLY A 177 -10.43 0.53 -14.28
C GLY A 177 -11.77 0.22 -13.63
N SER A 178 -11.96 -1.01 -13.13
CA SER A 178 -13.24 -1.41 -12.53
C SER A 178 -13.07 -2.44 -11.41
N ALA A 179 -13.95 -2.34 -10.40
CA ALA A 179 -14.13 -3.32 -9.33
C ALA A 179 -15.63 -3.54 -9.08
N LYS A 180 -16.03 -4.72 -8.57
CA LYS A 180 -17.41 -4.89 -8.07
C LYS A 180 -17.53 -4.28 -6.68
N GLN A 181 -16.54 -4.51 -5.82
CA GLN A 181 -16.46 -3.96 -4.47
C GLN A 181 -15.15 -3.19 -4.31
N LEU A 182 -15.24 -1.99 -3.75
CA LEU A 182 -14.10 -1.11 -3.50
C LEU A 182 -14.00 -0.77 -2.01
N GLY A 183 -12.88 -1.12 -1.39
CA GLY A 183 -12.48 -0.66 -0.05
C GLY A 183 -11.43 0.44 -0.18
N ILE A 184 -11.61 1.55 0.55
CA ILE A 184 -10.62 2.62 0.68
C ILE A 184 -10.48 2.95 2.15
N ASP A 185 -9.27 2.80 2.69
CA ASP A 185 -8.92 3.14 4.06
C ASP A 185 -7.73 4.11 4.07
N ILE A 186 -7.94 5.35 4.57
CA ILE A 186 -6.90 6.38 4.63
C ILE A 186 -6.68 6.79 6.08
N ALA A 187 -5.45 6.66 6.54
CA ALA A 187 -4.97 7.16 7.82
C ALA A 187 -3.83 8.16 7.58
N GLY A 188 -4.12 9.47 7.60
CA GLY A 188 -3.15 10.52 7.32
C GLY A 188 -3.67 11.60 6.38
N SER A 189 -2.80 12.06 5.47
CA SER A 189 -3.10 13.15 4.53
C SER A 189 -2.91 12.76 3.06
N GLY A 190 -2.62 11.50 2.78
CA GLY A 190 -2.53 10.98 1.42
C GLY A 190 -3.90 10.81 0.77
N SER A 191 -3.94 10.69 -0.56
CA SER A 191 -5.20 10.66 -1.29
C SER A 191 -5.30 9.46 -2.24
N VAL A 192 -6.55 8.99 -2.46
CA VAL A 192 -6.86 7.98 -3.49
C VAL A 192 -7.60 8.66 -4.64
N ASP A 193 -6.92 8.82 -5.77
CA ASP A 193 -7.54 9.24 -7.03
C ASP A 193 -8.01 8.03 -7.83
N GLY A 194 -9.25 7.66 -7.64
CA GLY A 194 -10.00 6.69 -8.42
C GLY A 194 -11.00 7.33 -9.38
N SER A 195 -10.78 8.55 -9.87
CA SER A 195 -11.67 9.23 -10.83
C SER A 195 -11.88 8.43 -12.13
N GLY A 196 -10.92 7.57 -12.48
CA GLY A 196 -11.02 6.58 -13.56
C GLY A 196 -11.40 5.17 -13.12
N LEU A 197 -11.81 4.96 -11.86
CA LEU A 197 -12.17 3.66 -11.29
C LEU A 197 -13.68 3.57 -11.07
N LYS A 198 -14.32 2.62 -11.74
CA LYS A 198 -15.75 2.34 -11.59
C LYS A 198 -15.98 1.22 -10.59
N ALA A 199 -16.91 1.42 -9.65
CA ALA A 199 -17.28 0.39 -8.69
C ALA A 199 -18.79 0.22 -8.58
N GLN A 200 -19.26 -1.01 -8.25
CA GLN A 200 -20.68 -1.30 -8.02
C GLN A 200 -21.07 -1.07 -6.55
N GLY A 201 -20.12 -1.07 -5.64
CA GLY A 201 -20.31 -0.74 -4.25
C GLY A 201 -18.99 -0.31 -3.63
N ALA A 202 -19.05 0.52 -2.56
CA ALA A 202 -17.85 1.02 -1.90
C ALA A 202 -17.97 1.07 -0.38
N LYS A 203 -16.83 0.92 0.28
CA LYS A 203 -16.63 1.27 1.69
C LYS A 203 -15.43 2.19 1.79
N VAL A 204 -15.64 3.39 2.31
CA VAL A 204 -14.59 4.41 2.46
C VAL A 204 -14.46 4.79 3.93
N SER A 205 -13.25 4.77 4.44
CA SER A 205 -12.91 5.19 5.80
C SER A 205 -11.72 6.14 5.75
N ILE A 206 -11.87 7.35 6.28
CA ILE A 206 -10.82 8.36 6.35
C ILE A 206 -10.63 8.79 7.79
N ALA A 207 -9.40 8.69 8.29
CA ALA A 207 -8.97 9.26 9.55
C ALA A 207 -7.81 10.24 9.28
N GLY A 208 -8.13 11.53 9.14
CA GLY A 208 -7.16 12.59 8.81
C GLY A 208 -7.70 13.63 7.86
N SER A 209 -6.85 14.04 6.90
CA SER A 209 -7.14 15.10 5.92
C SER A 209 -6.94 14.65 4.47
N GLY A 210 -6.82 13.36 4.25
CA GLY A 210 -6.68 12.80 2.90
C GLY A 210 -8.03 12.69 2.18
N ASP A 211 -7.99 12.62 0.86
CA ASP A 211 -9.17 12.61 0.01
C ASP A 211 -9.35 11.27 -0.70
N ALA A 212 -10.62 10.92 -1.01
CA ALA A 212 -10.94 9.74 -1.79
C ALA A 212 -11.92 10.08 -2.92
N ARG A 213 -11.57 9.68 -4.15
CA ARG A 213 -12.44 9.82 -5.34
C ARG A 213 -12.62 8.50 -6.06
N ALA A 214 -13.88 8.19 -6.48
CA ALA A 214 -14.20 7.04 -7.32
C ALA A 214 -15.57 7.23 -8.00
N ASP A 215 -15.85 6.51 -9.08
CA ASP A 215 -17.16 6.49 -9.73
C ASP A 215 -17.96 5.25 -9.27
N VAL A 216 -18.86 5.44 -8.30
CA VAL A 216 -19.61 4.35 -7.67
C VAL A 216 -21.08 4.39 -8.14
N THR A 217 -21.62 3.24 -8.56
CA THR A 217 -23.00 3.17 -9.10
C THR A 217 -23.98 2.46 -8.17
N GLY A 218 -23.58 2.11 -6.94
CA GLY A 218 -24.42 1.34 -6.02
C GLY A 218 -24.30 1.79 -4.57
N PRO A 219 -24.56 0.88 -3.61
CA PRO A 219 -24.48 1.22 -2.20
C PRO A 219 -23.06 1.56 -1.78
N ALA A 220 -22.91 2.62 -0.98
CA ALA A 220 -21.63 3.03 -0.40
C ALA A 220 -21.78 3.33 1.09
N SER A 221 -20.78 2.94 1.88
CA SER A 221 -20.67 3.31 3.29
C SER A 221 -19.45 4.20 3.44
N VAL A 222 -19.64 5.42 3.95
CA VAL A 222 -18.58 6.43 4.09
C VAL A 222 -18.46 6.83 5.54
N SER A 223 -17.25 6.74 6.09
CA SER A 223 -16.89 7.21 7.42
C SER A 223 -15.72 8.19 7.35
N VAL A 224 -15.91 9.43 7.75
CA VAL A 224 -14.86 10.46 7.76
C VAL A 224 -14.66 10.99 9.17
N MET A 225 -13.46 10.89 9.67
CA MET A 225 -13.02 11.50 10.92
C MET A 225 -11.86 12.45 10.63
N GLY A 226 -12.16 13.76 10.51
CA GLY A 226 -11.18 14.78 10.16
C GLY A 226 -11.69 15.78 9.13
N SER A 227 -10.84 16.18 8.19
CA SER A 227 -11.12 17.23 7.21
C SER A 227 -10.98 16.74 5.75
N GLY A 228 -10.86 15.45 5.54
CA GLY A 228 -10.74 14.86 4.20
C GLY A 228 -12.08 14.82 3.46
N ASP A 229 -12.01 14.92 2.14
CA ASP A 229 -13.18 14.94 1.27
C ASP A 229 -13.37 13.59 0.55
N VAL A 230 -14.63 13.20 0.34
CA VAL A 230 -14.99 11.98 -0.39
C VAL A 230 -15.93 12.33 -1.55
N ASP A 231 -15.55 11.97 -2.77
CA ASP A 231 -16.40 12.09 -3.96
C ASP A 231 -16.59 10.72 -4.63
N LEU A 232 -17.79 10.17 -4.54
CA LEU A 232 -18.13 8.87 -5.14
C LEU A 232 -19.03 8.99 -6.38
N GLY A 233 -19.23 10.22 -6.88
CA GLY A 233 -20.04 10.49 -8.05
C GLY A 233 -21.54 10.39 -7.80
N SER A 234 -22.34 10.75 -8.81
CA SER A 234 -23.80 10.87 -8.71
C SER A 234 -24.54 9.54 -8.69
N GLY A 235 -23.88 8.41 -8.96
CA GLY A 235 -24.48 7.06 -8.94
C GLY A 235 -24.46 6.39 -7.58
N ALA A 236 -23.67 6.90 -6.62
CA ALA A 236 -23.50 6.32 -5.31
C ALA A 236 -24.70 6.56 -4.39
N LYS A 237 -25.15 5.52 -3.69
CA LYS A 237 -26.17 5.60 -2.63
C LYS A 237 -25.48 5.49 -1.27
N CYS A 238 -25.14 6.63 -0.68
CA CYS A 238 -24.28 6.67 0.51
C CYS A 238 -25.05 6.59 1.82
N SER A 239 -24.50 5.78 2.76
CA SER A 239 -24.74 5.90 4.18
C SER A 239 -23.48 6.55 4.79
N THR A 240 -23.62 7.76 5.32
CA THR A 240 -22.49 8.59 5.73
C THR A 240 -22.46 8.79 7.24
N SER A 241 -21.29 8.62 7.86
CA SER A 241 -20.97 9.02 9.21
C SER A 241 -19.79 9.99 9.16
N LYS A 242 -19.99 11.24 9.59
CA LYS A 242 -18.97 12.28 9.50
C LYS A 242 -18.72 12.94 10.86
N MET A 243 -17.46 13.05 11.23
CA MET A 243 -16.98 13.79 12.39
C MET A 243 -15.82 14.68 11.98
N GLY A 244 -16.07 15.97 11.74
CA GLY A 244 -15.10 16.95 11.26
C GLY A 244 -15.65 17.84 10.15
N SER A 245 -14.74 18.49 9.40
CA SER A 245 -15.09 19.56 8.43
C SER A 245 -15.09 19.11 6.97
N GLY A 246 -14.65 17.88 6.66
CA GLY A 246 -14.62 17.36 5.30
C GLY A 246 -15.98 17.23 4.64
N ASP A 247 -16.04 17.17 3.33
CA ASP A 247 -17.28 17.03 2.57
C ASP A 247 -17.41 15.62 1.96
N VAL A 248 -18.67 15.13 1.88
CA VAL A 248 -18.98 13.84 1.23
C VAL A 248 -19.99 14.12 0.13
N HIS A 249 -19.53 13.90 -1.12
CA HIS A 249 -20.34 14.03 -2.32
C HIS A 249 -20.74 12.65 -2.83
N CYS A 250 -22.05 12.40 -2.90
CA CYS A 250 -22.67 11.19 -3.41
C CYS A 250 -23.91 11.56 -4.21
N GLY A 251 -24.43 10.63 -5.01
CA GLY A 251 -25.75 10.76 -5.64
C GLY A 251 -26.86 10.94 -4.59
N SER A 252 -27.87 11.70 -4.92
CA SER A 252 -29.07 11.94 -4.13
C SER A 252 -30.08 10.79 -4.28
#